data_5581f1328bb506d831046eaede3285fd
#
_entry.id   5581f1328bb506d831046eaede3285fd
#
_cell.length_a   1.000
_cell.length_b   1.000
_cell.length_c   1.000
_cell.angle_alpha   90.00
_cell.angle_beta   90.00
_cell.angle_gamma   90.00
#
_symmetry.space_group_name_H-M   'P 1'
#
loop_
_entity.id
_entity.type
_entity.pdbx_description
1 polymer ?
#
loop_
_entity_poly.entity_id
_entity_poly.type
_entity_poly.pdbx_seq_one_letter_code
_entity_poly.pdbx_strand_id
1 'polypeptide(L)'
;GKSKFFAVMEKFRAVRRKDRTWDALSARKLLEQGEYGFLAMCSESGYGYGLPLSYVVDGEHIYFHCAPEGEKLDAIRANGRVSFCVVGQTQVIPQHFTTAYQSVHLFGHSAEVQSEEERLHALRLLVRKYSPDYVEIAEKYIAGSFHRTNVLRLDIERMSGKCKRVPPQH
;
A
#
# COMPACT_ATOMS: atom_id res chain seq x y z
N GLY A 1 -7.91 -26.82 -3.95
CA GLY A 1 -6.82 -26.03 -4.34
C GLY A 1 -6.86 -25.34 -5.68
N LYS A 2 -7.03 -26.06 -6.81
CA LYS A 2 -6.95 -25.44 -8.15
C LYS A 2 -8.06 -24.38 -8.41
N SER A 3 -9.27 -24.58 -7.87
CA SER A 3 -10.39 -23.69 -8.15
C SER A 3 -10.26 -22.30 -7.53
N LYS A 4 -9.64 -22.17 -6.34
CA LYS A 4 -9.41 -20.86 -5.69
C LYS A 4 -8.33 -20.06 -6.39
N PHE A 5 -7.27 -20.72 -6.87
CA PHE A 5 -6.20 -20.06 -7.62
C PHE A 5 -6.71 -19.51 -8.97
N PHE A 6 -7.49 -20.31 -9.70
CA PHE A 6 -8.10 -19.88 -10.96
C PHE A 6 -9.10 -18.74 -10.75
N ALA A 7 -9.93 -18.77 -9.69
CA ALA A 7 -10.87 -17.70 -9.38
C ALA A 7 -10.15 -16.37 -9.06
N VAL A 8 -8.99 -16.41 -8.38
CA VAL A 8 -8.17 -15.22 -8.13
C VAL A 8 -7.53 -14.72 -9.42
N MET A 9 -7.08 -15.61 -10.31
CA MET A 9 -6.48 -15.24 -11.60
C MET A 9 -7.51 -14.61 -12.56
N GLU A 10 -8.76 -15.07 -12.56
CA GLU A 10 -9.84 -14.50 -13.38
C GLU A 10 -10.33 -13.14 -12.86
N LYS A 11 -10.23 -12.88 -11.55
CA LYS A 11 -10.68 -11.66 -10.90
C LYS A 11 -9.88 -10.42 -11.31
N PHE A 12 -8.59 -10.59 -11.60
CA PHE A 12 -7.68 -9.49 -11.92
C PHE A 12 -7.13 -9.62 -13.34
N ARG A 13 -7.15 -8.51 -14.06
CA ARG A 13 -6.57 -8.46 -15.40
C ARG A 13 -5.05 -8.56 -15.36
N ALA A 14 -4.48 -9.23 -16.36
CA ALA A 14 -3.04 -9.20 -16.58
C ALA A 14 -2.56 -7.79 -16.91
N VAL A 15 -1.31 -7.48 -16.57
CA VAL A 15 -0.67 -6.21 -16.92
C VAL A 15 -0.64 -6.06 -18.44
N ARG A 16 -1.23 -4.99 -18.97
CA ARG A 16 -1.34 -4.73 -20.42
C ARG A 16 0.04 -4.49 -21.07
N ARG A 17 0.84 -3.66 -20.45
CA ARG A 17 2.18 -3.30 -20.95
C ARG A 17 3.21 -4.29 -20.45
N LYS A 18 3.29 -5.45 -21.10
CA LYS A 18 4.21 -6.53 -20.74
C LYS A 18 5.68 -6.13 -20.85
N ASP A 19 5.99 -5.20 -21.78
CA ASP A 19 7.33 -4.63 -21.95
C ASP A 19 7.77 -3.77 -20.75
N ARG A 20 6.85 -3.37 -19.88
CA ARG A 20 7.09 -2.61 -18.66
C ARG A 20 6.93 -3.43 -17.39
N THR A 21 6.70 -4.72 -17.50
CA THR A 21 6.58 -5.60 -16.34
C THR A 21 7.91 -5.63 -15.58
N TRP A 22 7.83 -5.48 -14.28
CA TRP A 22 8.97 -5.48 -13.38
C TRP A 22 8.96 -6.75 -12.55
N ASP A 23 10.12 -7.27 -12.18
CA ASP A 23 10.21 -8.50 -11.42
C ASP A 23 9.62 -8.34 -10.01
N ALA A 24 9.12 -9.44 -9.45
CA ALA A 24 8.41 -9.44 -8.17
C ALA A 24 9.30 -9.00 -7.00
N LEU A 25 10.58 -9.35 -7.02
CA LEU A 25 11.51 -8.95 -5.95
C LEU A 25 11.77 -7.46 -5.94
N SER A 26 11.99 -6.86 -7.11
CA SER A 26 12.18 -5.41 -7.25
C SER A 26 10.93 -4.64 -6.87
N ALA A 27 9.77 -5.10 -7.32
CA ALA A 27 8.48 -4.50 -6.95
C ALA A 27 8.24 -4.58 -5.45
N ARG A 28 8.53 -5.72 -4.83
CA ARG A 28 8.41 -5.91 -3.38
C ARG A 28 9.34 -4.98 -2.62
N LYS A 29 10.57 -4.83 -3.08
CA LYS A 29 11.55 -3.92 -2.47
C LYS A 29 11.07 -2.48 -2.51
N LEU A 30 10.53 -2.03 -3.65
CA LEU A 30 9.93 -0.71 -3.75
C LEU A 30 8.76 -0.55 -2.77
N LEU A 31 7.88 -1.54 -2.68
CA LEU A 31 6.76 -1.53 -1.74
C LEU A 31 7.26 -1.36 -0.30
N GLU A 32 8.26 -2.11 0.11
CA GLU A 32 8.80 -2.05 1.47
C GLU A 32 9.51 -0.72 1.79
N GLN A 33 10.17 -0.12 0.81
CA GLN A 33 10.99 1.09 0.99
C GLN A 33 10.26 2.41 0.74
N GLY A 34 9.08 2.39 0.13
CA GLY A 34 8.33 3.60 -0.17
C GLY A 34 7.96 4.39 1.09
N GLU A 35 8.05 5.72 1.01
CA GLU A 35 7.69 6.59 2.14
C GLU A 35 6.18 6.70 2.31
N TYR A 36 5.45 6.75 1.21
CA TYR A 36 3.99 6.77 1.20
C TYR A 36 3.48 6.09 -0.06
N GLY A 37 2.22 5.69 -0.01
CA GLY A 37 1.53 5.17 -1.16
C GLY A 37 0.14 5.77 -1.26
N PHE A 38 -0.53 5.51 -2.36
CA PHE A 38 -1.87 6.00 -2.64
C PHE A 38 -2.86 4.86 -2.46
N LEU A 39 -3.74 4.99 -1.48
CA LEU A 39 -4.81 4.03 -1.20
C LEU A 39 -6.09 4.47 -1.89
N ALA A 40 -6.64 3.61 -2.73
CA ALA A 40 -7.89 3.84 -3.45
C ALA A 40 -8.99 2.89 -2.96
N MET A 41 -10.15 3.44 -2.71
CA MET A 41 -11.30 2.78 -2.09
C MET A 41 -12.57 3.03 -2.91
N CYS A 42 -13.59 2.20 -2.68
CA CYS A 42 -14.92 2.42 -3.20
C CYS A 42 -15.71 3.30 -2.22
N SER A 43 -16.05 4.50 -2.64
CA SER A 43 -16.90 5.38 -1.86
C SER A 43 -18.37 4.93 -1.96
N GLU A 44 -19.14 5.11 -0.88
CA GLU A 44 -20.59 4.86 -0.87
C GLU A 44 -21.35 5.74 -1.87
N SER A 45 -20.79 6.91 -2.20
CA SER A 45 -21.37 7.84 -3.17
C SER A 45 -21.18 7.40 -4.63
N GLY A 46 -20.42 6.32 -4.89
CA GLY A 46 -20.09 5.86 -6.23
C GLY A 46 -18.83 6.52 -6.81
N TYR A 47 -18.28 7.54 -6.17
CA TYR A 47 -16.97 8.07 -6.55
C TYR A 47 -15.85 7.15 -6.08
N GLY A 48 -14.78 7.06 -6.87
CA GLY A 48 -13.52 6.55 -6.37
C GLY A 48 -12.98 7.51 -5.32
N TYR A 49 -12.55 6.98 -4.17
CA TYR A 49 -11.97 7.78 -3.10
C TYR A 49 -10.54 7.31 -2.85
N GLY A 50 -9.61 8.23 -2.89
CA GLY A 50 -8.21 7.87 -2.71
C GLY A 50 -7.40 8.98 -2.07
N LEU A 51 -6.36 8.61 -1.33
CA LEU A 51 -5.48 9.54 -0.63
C LEU A 51 -4.10 8.92 -0.39
N PRO A 52 -3.06 9.76 -0.24
CA PRO A 52 -1.74 9.29 0.14
C PRO A 52 -1.71 8.95 1.63
N LEU A 53 -1.03 7.86 1.96
CA LEU A 53 -0.86 7.40 3.34
C LEU A 53 0.55 6.86 3.56
N SER A 54 1.10 7.14 4.73
CA SER A 54 2.25 6.42 5.26
C SER A 54 1.83 5.00 5.64
N TYR A 55 2.73 4.05 5.49
CA TYR A 55 2.40 2.64 5.66
C TYR A 55 3.63 1.82 6.04
N VAL A 56 3.39 0.60 6.51
CA VAL A 56 4.45 -0.39 6.74
C VAL A 56 3.99 -1.75 6.25
N VAL A 57 4.94 -2.50 5.69
CA VAL A 57 4.71 -3.86 5.19
C VAL A 57 5.15 -4.87 6.22
N ASP A 58 4.31 -5.87 6.46
CA ASP A 58 4.62 -7.03 7.31
C ASP A 58 4.10 -8.29 6.62
N GLY A 59 4.99 -9.02 5.94
CA GLY A 59 4.60 -10.17 5.14
C GLY A 59 3.63 -9.80 4.02
N GLU A 60 2.47 -10.41 4.02
CA GLU A 60 1.39 -10.13 3.06
C GLU A 60 0.40 -9.07 3.58
N HIS A 61 0.76 -8.39 4.67
CA HIS A 61 -0.04 -7.33 5.26
C HIS A 61 0.61 -5.97 5.09
N ILE A 62 -0.22 -4.96 4.90
CA ILE A 62 0.18 -3.55 4.96
C ILE A 62 -0.65 -2.90 6.06
N TYR A 63 0.02 -2.15 6.93
CA TYR A 63 -0.64 -1.44 8.01
C TYR A 63 -0.61 0.07 7.80
N PHE A 64 -1.73 0.69 8.13
CA PHE A 64 -1.89 2.15 8.18
C PHE A 64 -2.46 2.53 9.54
N HIS A 65 -1.98 3.61 10.14
CA HIS A 65 -2.66 4.17 11.30
C HIS A 65 -3.66 5.24 10.84
N CYS A 66 -4.74 5.40 11.58
CA CYS A 66 -5.77 6.39 11.25
C CYS A 66 -6.54 6.84 12.49
N ALA A 67 -7.28 7.93 12.31
CA ALA A 67 -8.23 8.37 13.33
C ALA A 67 -9.39 7.37 13.47
N PRO A 68 -10.11 7.35 14.62
CA PRO A 68 -11.19 6.41 14.85
C PRO A 68 -12.43 6.61 13.95
N GLU A 69 -12.51 7.72 13.24
CA GLU A 69 -13.63 8.05 12.37
C GLU A 69 -13.15 8.84 11.14
N GLY A 70 -13.96 8.85 10.09
CA GLY A 70 -13.71 9.58 8.87
C GLY A 70 -14.17 8.83 7.62
N GLU A 71 -14.12 9.50 6.48
CA GLU A 71 -14.60 8.97 5.20
C GLU A 71 -13.87 7.68 4.78
N LYS A 72 -12.57 7.59 5.04
CA LYS A 72 -11.77 6.40 4.76
C LYS A 72 -12.31 5.16 5.48
N LEU A 73 -12.62 5.29 6.76
CA LEU A 73 -13.18 4.19 7.55
C LEU A 73 -14.58 3.82 7.08
N ASP A 74 -15.42 4.80 6.79
CA ASP A 74 -16.77 4.57 6.29
C ASP A 74 -16.73 3.80 4.96
N ALA A 75 -15.85 4.20 4.05
CA ALA A 75 -15.68 3.53 2.77
C ALA A 75 -15.21 2.07 2.95
N ILE A 76 -14.22 1.84 3.78
CA ILE A 76 -13.66 0.50 4.01
C ILE A 76 -14.67 -0.41 4.74
N ARG A 77 -15.41 0.12 5.70
CA ARG A 77 -16.48 -0.62 6.39
C ARG A 77 -17.58 -1.06 5.43
N ALA A 78 -17.93 -0.20 4.47
CA ALA A 78 -18.92 -0.51 3.46
C ALA A 78 -18.41 -1.50 2.40
N ASN A 79 -17.17 -1.32 1.96
CA ASN A 79 -16.51 -2.18 0.97
C ASN A 79 -15.00 -2.22 1.23
N GLY A 80 -14.54 -3.36 1.68
CA GLY A 80 -13.12 -3.56 2.02
C GLY A 80 -12.19 -3.78 0.82
N ARG A 81 -12.71 -3.87 -0.39
CA ARG A 81 -11.87 -4.01 -1.59
C ARG A 81 -11.16 -2.71 -1.90
N VAL A 82 -9.84 -2.76 -1.97
CA VAL A 82 -9.00 -1.59 -2.16
C VAL A 82 -7.89 -1.88 -3.15
N SER A 83 -7.29 -0.82 -3.66
CA SER A 83 -6.01 -0.89 -4.35
C SER A 83 -5.01 0.07 -3.71
N PHE A 84 -3.73 -0.25 -3.87
CA PHE A 84 -2.65 0.54 -3.31
C PHE A 84 -1.52 0.65 -4.32
N CYS A 85 -0.97 1.84 -4.47
CA CYS A 85 0.08 2.11 -5.44
C CYS A 85 1.21 2.90 -4.81
N VAL A 86 2.45 2.45 -5.08
CA VAL A 86 3.66 3.18 -4.69
C VAL A 86 4.45 3.51 -5.95
N VAL A 87 4.81 4.77 -6.11
CA VAL A 87 5.65 5.24 -7.20
C VAL A 87 7.06 5.45 -6.67
N GLY A 88 8.03 4.86 -7.35
CA GLY A 88 9.45 5.02 -7.01
C GLY A 88 10.08 6.20 -7.76
N GLN A 89 11.30 5.98 -8.27
CA GLN A 89 11.99 7.01 -9.03
C GLN A 89 11.26 7.32 -10.33
N THR A 90 11.20 8.60 -10.67
CA THR A 90 10.63 9.09 -11.92
C THR A 90 11.60 10.03 -12.60
N GLN A 91 11.60 10.03 -13.93
CA GLN A 91 12.38 10.98 -14.74
C GLN A 91 11.60 11.32 -16.00
N VAL A 92 11.25 12.58 -16.15
CA VAL A 92 10.65 13.07 -17.39
C VAL A 92 11.73 13.12 -18.46
N ILE A 93 11.44 12.60 -19.66
CA ILE A 93 12.33 12.61 -20.82
C ILE A 93 11.64 13.40 -21.93
N PRO A 94 11.78 14.76 -21.94
CA PRO A 94 10.98 15.61 -22.80
C PRO A 94 11.19 15.34 -24.29
N GLN A 95 12.43 15.02 -24.70
CA GLN A 95 12.77 14.75 -26.10
C GLN A 95 12.16 13.48 -26.65
N HIS A 96 11.71 12.57 -25.78
CA HIS A 96 11.03 11.33 -26.15
C HIS A 96 9.54 11.33 -25.79
N PHE A 97 9.03 12.45 -25.31
CA PHE A 97 7.60 12.61 -24.93
C PHE A 97 7.12 11.53 -23.96
N THR A 98 7.97 11.17 -22.99
CA THR A 98 7.73 10.07 -22.06
C THR A 98 8.30 10.34 -20.69
N THR A 99 7.98 9.45 -19.75
CA THR A 99 8.51 9.45 -18.39
C THR A 99 9.05 8.07 -18.06
N ALA A 100 10.30 7.99 -17.63
CA ALA A 100 10.83 6.78 -16.99
C ALA A 100 10.30 6.72 -15.56
N TYR A 101 9.92 5.53 -15.08
CA TYR A 101 9.32 5.37 -13.77
C TYR A 101 9.47 3.96 -13.23
N GLN A 102 9.25 3.86 -11.93
CA GLN A 102 9.09 2.59 -11.22
C GLN A 102 7.80 2.68 -10.42
N SER A 103 7.01 1.65 -10.44
CA SER A 103 5.79 1.60 -9.61
C SER A 103 5.45 0.18 -9.23
N VAL A 104 4.77 0.04 -8.10
CA VAL A 104 4.15 -1.19 -7.68
C VAL A 104 2.68 -0.90 -7.40
N HIS A 105 1.82 -1.77 -7.89
CA HIS A 105 0.38 -1.69 -7.71
C HIS A 105 -0.12 -3.00 -7.13
N LEU A 106 -1.03 -2.92 -6.18
CA LEU A 106 -1.65 -4.11 -5.61
C LEU A 106 -3.15 -3.94 -5.42
N PHE A 107 -3.84 -5.05 -5.45
CA PHE A 107 -5.22 -5.19 -5.00
C PHE A 107 -5.24 -5.96 -3.70
N GLY A 108 -6.17 -5.65 -2.84
CA GLY A 108 -6.34 -6.36 -1.59
C GLY A 108 -7.65 -6.03 -0.89
N HIS A 109 -7.75 -6.54 0.31
CA HIS A 109 -8.89 -6.30 1.20
C HIS A 109 -8.40 -5.61 2.46
N SER A 110 -9.07 -4.53 2.84
CA SER A 110 -8.73 -3.78 4.05
C SER A 110 -9.86 -3.86 5.07
N ALA A 111 -9.47 -3.95 6.33
CA ALA A 111 -10.36 -3.91 7.48
C ALA A 111 -9.64 -3.31 8.68
N GLU A 112 -10.42 -2.85 9.65
CA GLU A 112 -9.86 -2.39 10.92
C GLU A 112 -9.29 -3.57 11.71
N VAL A 113 -8.12 -3.36 12.31
CA VAL A 113 -7.51 -4.32 13.23
C VAL A 113 -8.25 -4.27 14.57
N GLN A 114 -8.85 -5.39 14.97
CA GLN A 114 -9.61 -5.50 16.21
C GLN A 114 -8.75 -5.88 17.41
N SER A 115 -7.71 -6.67 17.19
CA SER A 115 -6.81 -7.13 18.26
C SER A 115 -5.92 -5.99 18.74
N GLU A 116 -5.91 -5.74 20.05
CA GLU A 116 -5.00 -4.76 20.66
C GLU A 116 -3.53 -5.15 20.47
N GLU A 117 -3.22 -6.43 20.53
CA GLU A 117 -1.88 -6.95 20.29
C GLU A 117 -1.40 -6.67 18.87
N GLU A 118 -2.23 -6.94 17.88
CA GLU A 118 -1.90 -6.66 16.47
C GLU A 118 -1.81 -5.16 16.21
N ARG A 119 -2.69 -4.37 16.79
CA ARG A 119 -2.67 -2.91 16.68
C ARG A 119 -1.37 -2.33 17.22
N LEU A 120 -0.92 -2.80 18.39
CA LEU A 120 0.32 -2.39 19.00
C LEU A 120 1.52 -2.80 18.15
N HIS A 121 1.51 -4.03 17.63
CA HIS A 121 2.54 -4.53 16.70
C HIS A 121 2.66 -3.64 15.46
N ALA A 122 1.55 -3.28 14.84
CA ALA A 122 1.52 -2.41 13.67
C ALA A 122 2.09 -1.01 13.96
N LEU A 123 1.70 -0.42 15.07
CA LEU A 123 2.19 0.90 15.47
C LEU A 123 3.69 0.89 15.75
N ARG A 124 4.21 -0.17 16.35
CA ARG A 124 5.64 -0.35 16.56
C ARG A 124 6.41 -0.52 15.26
N LEU A 125 5.85 -1.24 14.28
CA LEU A 125 6.45 -1.35 12.95
C LEU A 125 6.51 0.00 12.22
N LEU A 126 5.46 0.80 12.32
CA LEU A 126 5.44 2.16 11.77
C LEU A 126 6.51 3.04 12.39
N VAL A 127 6.68 2.97 13.70
CA VAL A 127 7.74 3.70 14.42
C VAL A 127 9.13 3.28 13.93
N ARG A 128 9.37 1.99 13.79
CA ARG A 128 10.67 1.48 13.30
C ARG A 128 11.00 1.95 11.90
N LYS A 129 9.97 2.06 11.04
CA LYS A 129 10.17 2.53 9.66
C LYS A 129 10.42 4.04 9.60
N TYR A 130 9.61 4.83 10.28
CA TYR A 130 9.61 6.29 10.13
C TYR A 130 10.40 7.05 11.20
N SER A 131 10.59 6.46 12.36
CA SER A 131 11.22 7.10 13.50
C SER A 131 12.14 6.14 14.27
N PRO A 132 13.10 5.47 13.59
CA PRO A 132 13.91 4.43 14.23
C PRO A 132 14.76 4.94 15.39
N ASP A 133 15.12 6.22 15.39
CA ASP A 133 15.94 6.82 16.44
C ASP A 133 15.13 7.28 17.66
N TYR A 134 13.80 7.14 17.62
CA TYR A 134 12.89 7.66 18.64
C TYR A 134 12.00 6.57 19.26
N VAL A 135 12.45 5.32 19.24
CA VAL A 135 11.64 4.17 19.67
C VAL A 135 11.17 4.30 21.12
N GLU A 136 12.04 4.74 22.04
CA GLU A 136 11.70 4.86 23.46
C GLU A 136 10.65 5.94 23.72
N ILE A 137 10.80 7.10 23.08
CA ILE A 137 9.82 8.19 23.18
C ILE A 137 8.49 7.75 22.54
N ALA A 138 8.56 7.03 21.43
CA ALA A 138 7.39 6.53 20.72
C ALA A 138 6.57 5.56 21.56
N GLU A 139 7.18 4.71 22.39
CA GLU A 139 6.45 3.81 23.29
C GLU A 139 5.54 4.59 24.25
N LYS A 140 6.03 5.70 24.80
CA LYS A 140 5.22 6.59 25.66
C LYS A 140 4.09 7.25 24.86
N TYR A 141 4.38 7.71 23.64
CA TYR A 141 3.39 8.33 22.77
C TYR A 141 2.29 7.33 22.38
N ILE A 142 2.66 6.11 22.03
CA ILE A 142 1.71 5.04 21.71
C ILE A 142 0.83 4.76 22.93
N ALA A 143 1.40 4.58 24.10
CA ALA A 143 0.64 4.32 25.33
C ALA A 143 -0.39 5.42 25.62
N GLY A 144 -0.02 6.69 25.41
CA GLY A 144 -0.92 7.83 25.63
C GLY A 144 -1.99 8.01 24.58
N SER A 145 -1.78 7.50 23.35
CA SER A 145 -2.69 7.71 22.22
C SER A 145 -3.40 6.44 21.74
N PHE A 146 -3.10 5.29 22.32
CA PHE A 146 -3.55 3.99 21.85
C PHE A 146 -5.08 3.88 21.70
N HIS A 147 -5.81 4.40 22.67
CA HIS A 147 -7.29 4.35 22.70
C HIS A 147 -7.95 5.17 21.60
N ARG A 148 -7.25 6.13 20.99
CA ARG A 148 -7.76 7.00 19.93
C ARG A 148 -7.05 6.79 18.57
N THR A 149 -6.25 5.75 18.46
CA THR A 149 -5.51 5.44 17.23
C THR A 149 -5.97 4.09 16.69
N ASN A 150 -6.65 4.12 15.55
CA ASN A 150 -7.02 2.91 14.84
C ASN A 150 -5.92 2.50 13.86
N VAL A 151 -5.93 1.22 13.52
CA VAL A 151 -5.05 0.64 12.51
C VAL A 151 -5.91 -0.07 11.48
N LEU A 152 -5.61 0.18 10.21
CA LEU A 152 -6.14 -0.59 9.09
C LEU A 152 -5.09 -1.61 8.65
N ARG A 153 -5.52 -2.82 8.36
CA ARG A 153 -4.70 -3.83 7.70
C ARG A 153 -5.22 -4.07 6.30
N LEU A 154 -4.33 -4.04 5.32
CA LEU A 154 -4.60 -4.44 3.96
C LEU A 154 -3.97 -5.81 3.73
N ASP A 155 -4.76 -6.81 3.37
CA ASP A 155 -4.28 -8.13 2.99
C ASP A 155 -4.08 -8.15 1.48
N ILE A 156 -2.84 -8.40 1.04
CA ILE A 156 -2.47 -8.36 -0.38
C ILE A 156 -3.04 -9.59 -1.09
N GLU A 157 -3.85 -9.37 -2.13
CA GLU A 157 -4.38 -10.45 -2.97
C GLU A 157 -3.58 -10.58 -4.26
N ARG A 158 -3.18 -9.45 -4.86
CA ARG A 158 -2.38 -9.44 -6.09
C ARG A 158 -1.50 -8.20 -6.16
N MET A 159 -0.25 -8.40 -6.53
CA MET A 159 0.73 -7.34 -6.71
C MET A 159 1.34 -7.43 -8.12
N SER A 160 1.58 -6.27 -8.73
CA SER A 160 2.31 -6.15 -9.99
C SER A 160 3.24 -4.94 -9.95
N GLY A 161 4.38 -5.08 -10.59
CA GLY A 161 5.34 -3.99 -10.75
C GLY A 161 5.45 -3.55 -12.20
N LYS A 162 5.74 -2.27 -12.39
CA LYS A 162 6.07 -1.69 -13.69
C LYS A 162 7.35 -0.87 -13.58
N CYS A 163 8.17 -0.96 -14.62
CA CYS A 163 9.40 -0.20 -14.73
C CYS A 163 9.59 0.24 -16.19
N LYS A 164 9.72 1.52 -16.41
CA LYS A 164 10.16 2.07 -17.67
C LYS A 164 11.51 2.76 -17.44
N ARG A 165 12.53 2.24 -18.08
CA ARG A 165 13.90 2.75 -17.94
C ARG A 165 14.14 3.92 -18.88
N VAL A 166 15.14 4.75 -18.52
CA VAL A 166 15.65 5.78 -19.42
C VAL A 166 16.24 5.09 -20.64
N PRO A 167 15.87 5.51 -21.88
CA PRO A 167 16.50 4.97 -23.10
C PRO A 167 18.00 5.16 -23.09
N PRO A 168 18.79 4.20 -23.66
CA PRO A 168 20.23 4.38 -23.76
C PRO A 168 20.56 5.65 -24.55
N GLN A 169 21.57 6.39 -24.10
CA GLN A 169 22.10 7.53 -24.84
C GLN A 169 22.96 6.99 -25.98
N HIS A 170 22.70 7.45 -27.21
CA HIS A 170 23.51 7.17 -28.38
C HIS A 170 24.57 8.24 -28.60
#